data_e24424ee1077c011abe3546ddbc49f42
#
_entry.id   e24424ee1077c011abe3546ddbc49f42
#
_cell.length_a   1.000
_cell.length_b   1.000
_cell.length_c   1.000
_cell.angle_alpha   90.00
_cell.angle_beta   90.00
_cell.angle_gamma   90.00
#
_symmetry.space_group_name_H-M   'P 1'
#
loop_
_entity.id
_entity.type
_entity.pdbx_description
1 polymer ?
#
loop_
_entity_poly.entity_id
_entity_poly.type
_entity_poly.pdbx_seq_one_letter_code
_entity_poly.pdbx_strand_id
1 'polypeptide(L)'
;MSVVVITRNPEERPCPSCRQVKKFLEREGIPFEELMYNGDNPLHEELIDKIGVRTVPIILPQGVSETDNFFVGFDINKLRELKA
;
A
#
# COMPACT_ATOMS: atom_id res chain seq x y z
N MET A 1 -5.33 -6.23 13.15
CA MET A 1 -4.15 -5.92 12.36
C MET A 1 -4.50 -4.89 11.31
N SER A 2 -3.60 -3.97 11.07
CA SER A 2 -3.90 -2.85 10.20
C SER A 2 -3.46 -3.13 8.77
N VAL A 3 -4.28 -2.67 7.82
CA VAL A 3 -3.89 -2.63 6.41
C VAL A 3 -2.74 -1.63 6.27
N VAL A 4 -1.73 -1.99 5.50
CA VAL A 4 -0.62 -1.09 5.17
C VAL A 4 -0.65 -0.78 3.68
N VAL A 5 -0.55 0.50 3.34
CA VAL A 5 -0.51 0.96 1.96
C VAL A 5 0.87 1.59 1.71
N ILE A 6 1.64 0.99 0.81
CA ILE A 6 2.95 1.52 0.45
C ILE A 6 2.76 2.47 -0.71
N THR A 7 3.13 3.73 -0.50
CA THR A 7 2.99 4.79 -1.50
C THR A 7 4.35 5.39 -1.82
N ARG A 8 4.36 6.38 -2.70
CA ARG A 8 5.56 7.10 -3.09
C ARG A 8 5.36 8.59 -2.83
N ASN A 9 6.43 9.32 -2.62
CA ASN A 9 6.37 10.76 -2.41
C ASN A 9 5.72 11.45 -3.63
N PRO A 10 4.54 12.08 -3.46
CA PRO A 10 3.84 12.70 -4.58
C PRO A 10 4.56 13.91 -5.16
N GLU A 11 5.47 14.52 -4.39
CA GLU A 11 6.28 15.63 -4.90
C GLU A 11 7.30 15.16 -5.92
N GLU A 12 7.79 13.93 -5.79
CA GLU A 12 8.73 13.34 -6.74
C GLU A 12 8.01 12.74 -7.93
N ARG A 13 6.93 11.98 -7.66
CA ARG A 13 6.12 11.36 -8.72
C ARG A 13 4.66 11.31 -8.28
N PRO A 14 3.77 11.94 -9.05
CA PRO A 14 2.34 11.84 -8.75
C PRO A 14 1.87 10.39 -8.83
N CYS A 15 1.01 10.01 -7.90
CA CYS A 15 0.44 8.67 -7.89
C CYS A 15 -1.07 8.76 -7.71
N PRO A 16 -1.82 8.92 -8.82
CA PRO A 16 -3.29 9.00 -8.73
C PRO A 16 -3.90 7.76 -8.10
N SER A 17 -3.35 6.57 -8.39
CA SER A 17 -3.85 5.32 -7.82
C SER A 17 -3.66 5.28 -6.30
N CYS A 18 -2.54 5.80 -5.80
CA CYS A 18 -2.30 5.88 -4.36
C CYS A 18 -3.37 6.73 -3.67
N ARG A 19 -3.70 7.86 -4.29
CA ARG A 19 -4.72 8.76 -3.77
C ARG A 19 -6.08 8.09 -3.77
N GLN A 20 -6.43 7.39 -4.84
CA GLN A 20 -7.71 6.69 -4.95
C GLN A 20 -7.85 5.60 -3.89
N VAL A 21 -6.80 4.82 -3.67
CA VAL A 21 -6.78 3.79 -2.63
C VAL A 21 -7.03 4.40 -1.26
N LYS A 22 -6.30 5.46 -0.93
CA LYS A 22 -6.47 6.10 0.38
C LYS A 22 -7.87 6.66 0.56
N LYS A 23 -8.41 7.31 -0.46
CA LYS A 23 -9.77 7.84 -0.40
C LYS A 23 -10.79 6.75 -0.20
N PHE A 24 -10.63 5.61 -0.89
CA PHE A 24 -11.53 4.48 -0.73
C PHE A 24 -11.53 3.98 0.71
N LEU A 25 -10.33 3.75 1.26
CA LEU A 25 -10.19 3.23 2.62
C LEU A 25 -10.79 4.19 3.64
N GLU A 26 -10.54 5.49 3.49
CA GLU A 26 -11.10 6.50 4.38
C GLU A 26 -12.63 6.55 4.30
N ARG A 27 -13.17 6.53 3.09
CA ARG A 27 -14.61 6.58 2.87
C ARG A 27 -15.32 5.38 3.47
N GLU A 28 -14.69 4.21 3.35
CA GLU A 28 -15.28 2.96 3.86
C GLU A 28 -14.97 2.70 5.32
N GLY A 29 -14.24 3.60 5.97
CA GLY A 29 -13.93 3.46 7.39
C GLY A 29 -12.96 2.33 7.69
N ILE A 30 -12.13 1.95 6.75
CA ILE A 30 -11.14 0.88 6.92
C ILE A 30 -9.85 1.49 7.48
N PRO A 31 -9.42 1.10 8.70
CA PRO A 31 -8.17 1.61 9.24
C PRO A 31 -6.97 1.16 8.41
N PHE A 32 -6.05 2.06 8.14
CA PHE A 32 -4.83 1.71 7.42
C PHE A 32 -3.68 2.62 7.84
N GLU A 33 -2.47 2.15 7.57
CA GLU A 33 -1.26 2.94 7.75
C GLU A 33 -0.62 3.17 6.39
N GLU A 34 -0.14 4.38 6.17
CA GLU A 34 0.56 4.72 4.94
C GLU A 34 2.06 4.64 5.18
N LEU A 35 2.75 3.84 4.34
CA LEU A 35 4.21 3.76 4.34
C LEU A 35 4.71 4.41 3.05
N MET A 36 5.25 5.62 3.18
CA MET A 36 5.80 6.33 2.02
C MET A 36 7.19 5.79 1.73
N TYR A 37 7.32 5.04 0.62
CA TYR A 37 8.57 4.40 0.23
C TYR A 37 9.66 5.45 -0.03
N ASN A 38 10.82 5.21 0.56
CA ASN A 38 12.01 6.03 0.37
C ASN A 38 13.18 5.10 0.08
N GLY A 39 13.74 5.21 -1.14
CA GLY A 39 14.85 4.37 -1.58
C GLY A 39 16.12 4.52 -0.76
N ASP A 40 16.25 5.62 -0.02
CA ASP A 40 17.40 5.84 0.86
C ASP A 40 17.28 5.13 2.21
N ASN A 41 16.09 4.57 2.50
CA ASN A 41 15.84 3.89 3.76
C ASN A 41 16.05 2.39 3.57
N PRO A 42 17.07 1.78 4.24
CA PRO A 42 17.35 0.34 4.08
C PRO A 42 16.18 -0.56 4.46
N LEU A 43 15.36 -0.16 5.43
CA LEU A 43 14.21 -0.95 5.86
C LEU A 43 13.15 -1.00 4.75
N HIS A 44 12.95 0.11 4.04
CA HIS A 44 12.00 0.15 2.93
C HIS A 44 12.49 -0.72 1.77
N GLU A 45 13.79 -0.67 1.47
CA GLU A 45 14.38 -1.52 0.42
C GLU A 45 14.23 -3.00 0.76
N GLU A 46 14.48 -3.38 2.01
CA GLU A 46 14.31 -4.75 2.44
C GLU A 46 12.86 -5.23 2.27
N LEU A 47 11.91 -4.38 2.65
CA LEU A 47 10.49 -4.70 2.52
C LEU A 47 10.09 -4.88 1.05
N ILE A 48 10.55 -3.98 0.19
CA ILE A 48 10.25 -4.05 -1.24
C ILE A 48 10.87 -5.30 -1.87
N ASP A 49 12.08 -5.66 -1.46
CA ASP A 49 12.75 -6.88 -1.94
C ASP A 49 11.98 -8.14 -1.53
N LYS A 50 11.42 -8.17 -0.32
CA LYS A 50 10.61 -9.30 0.13
C LYS A 50 9.33 -9.44 -0.68
N ILE A 51 8.69 -8.31 -0.98
CA ILE A 51 7.46 -8.29 -1.77
C ILE A 51 7.76 -8.64 -3.22
N GLY A 52 8.91 -8.19 -3.73
CA GLY A 52 9.34 -8.48 -5.09
C GLY A 52 8.70 -7.60 -6.15
N VAL A 53 7.99 -6.55 -5.76
CA VAL A 53 7.31 -5.62 -6.67
C VAL A 53 7.65 -4.19 -6.25
N ARG A 54 7.98 -3.35 -7.22
CA ARG A 54 8.35 -1.95 -6.97
C ARG A 54 7.28 -0.94 -7.42
N THR A 55 6.19 -1.43 -8.01
CA THR A 55 5.10 -0.57 -8.45
C THR A 55 4.21 -0.19 -7.27
N VAL A 56 3.94 1.09 -7.10
CA VAL A 56 3.07 1.58 -6.03
C VAL A 56 1.69 1.96 -6.61
N PRO A 57 0.62 1.94 -5.82
CA PRO A 57 0.58 1.55 -4.40
C PRO A 57 0.61 0.04 -4.21
N ILE A 58 1.24 -0.40 -3.15
CA ILE A 58 1.22 -1.81 -2.74
C ILE A 58 0.37 -1.89 -1.48
N ILE A 59 -0.66 -2.72 -1.50
CA ILE A 59 -1.58 -2.87 -0.38
C ILE A 59 -1.29 -4.19 0.32
N LEU A 60 -1.02 -4.13 1.62
CA LEU A 60 -0.75 -5.29 2.46
C LEU A 60 -1.90 -5.44 3.44
N PRO A 61 -2.91 -6.28 3.14
CA PRO A 61 -4.09 -6.41 3.99
C PRO A 61 -3.76 -6.86 5.42
N GLN A 62 -2.73 -7.66 5.59
CA GLN A 62 -2.30 -8.18 6.89
C GLN A 62 -1.10 -7.43 7.46
N GLY A 63 -0.69 -6.35 6.82
CA GLY A 63 0.43 -5.55 7.26
C GLY A 63 1.78 -6.08 6.80
N VAL A 64 2.85 -5.50 7.32
CA VAL A 64 4.21 -5.79 6.88
C VAL A 64 4.72 -7.17 7.34
N SER A 65 4.03 -7.81 8.27
CA SER A 65 4.40 -9.14 8.74
C SER A 65 3.95 -10.25 7.81
N GLU A 66 3.03 -9.96 6.88
CA GLU A 66 2.50 -10.92 5.92
C GLU A 66 2.68 -10.40 4.50
N THR A 67 3.91 -10.37 4.05
CA THR A 67 4.26 -9.79 2.75
C THR A 67 3.86 -10.66 1.56
N ASP A 68 3.49 -11.93 1.81
CA ASP A 68 3.00 -12.80 0.74
C ASP A 68 1.58 -12.46 0.30
N ASN A 69 0.84 -11.76 1.16
CA ASN A 69 -0.55 -11.39 0.88
C ASN A 69 -0.58 -9.91 0.52
N PHE A 70 -0.53 -9.61 -0.77
CA PHE A 70 -0.54 -8.22 -1.23
C PHE A 70 -1.22 -8.11 -2.58
N PHE A 71 -1.61 -6.88 -2.94
CA PHE A 71 -2.02 -6.54 -4.29
C PHE A 71 -1.54 -5.13 -4.62
N VAL A 72 -1.50 -4.82 -5.90
CA VAL A 72 -0.89 -3.59 -6.42
C VAL A 72 -1.93 -2.77 -7.18
N GLY A 73 -1.90 -1.47 -7.02
CA GLY A 73 -2.75 -0.54 -7.74
C GLY A 73 -4.15 -0.43 -7.14
N PHE A 74 -4.99 0.34 -7.83
CA PHE A 74 -6.39 0.52 -7.41
C PHE A 74 -7.23 -0.60 -8.00
N ASP A 75 -7.53 -1.60 -7.19
CA ASP A 75 -8.39 -2.73 -7.57
C ASP A 75 -9.60 -2.74 -6.66
N ILE A 76 -10.73 -2.26 -7.18
CA ILE A 76 -11.94 -2.09 -6.38
C ILE A 76 -12.46 -3.42 -5.82
N ASN A 77 -12.30 -4.51 -6.57
CA ASN A 77 -12.77 -5.81 -6.11
C ASN A 77 -11.96 -6.30 -4.90
N LYS A 78 -10.63 -6.15 -4.97
CA LYS A 78 -9.77 -6.53 -3.87
C LYS A 78 -9.91 -5.61 -2.68
N LEU A 79 -10.10 -4.32 -2.92
CA LEU A 79 -10.32 -3.36 -1.85
C LEU A 79 -11.63 -3.64 -1.11
N ARG A 80 -12.67 -4.06 -1.82
CA ARG A 80 -13.93 -4.43 -1.19
C ARG A 80 -13.80 -5.64 -0.27
N GLU A 81 -12.89 -6.55 -0.59
CA GLU A 81 -12.63 -7.71 0.27
C GLU A 81 -12.10 -7.31 1.63
N LEU A 82 -11.46 -6.15 1.75
CA LEU A 82 -10.96 -5.66 3.03
C LEU A 82 -12.07 -5.30 4.01
N LYS A 83 -13.28 -5.10 3.51
CA LYS A 83 -14.44 -4.79 4.35
C LYS A 83 -15.07 -6.01 4.98
N ALA A 84 -14.79 -7.15 4.45
CA ALA A 84 -15.43 -8.40 4.88
C ALA A 84 -14.93 -8.88 6.24
#